data_eeb5853b3e8c773b0d2b1cc6091c7293
#
_entry.id   eeb5853b3e8c773b0d2b1cc6091c7293
#
_cell.length_a   1.000
_cell.length_b   1.000
_cell.length_c   1.000
_cell.angle_alpha   90.00
_cell.angle_beta   90.00
_cell.angle_gamma   90.00
#
_symmetry.space_group_name_H-M   'P 1'
#
loop_
_entity.id
_entity.type
_entity.pdbx_description
1 polymer ?
#
loop_
_entity_poly.entity_id
_entity_poly.type
_entity_poly.pdbx_seq_one_letter_code
_entity_poly.pdbx_strand_id
1 'polypeptide(L)'
;MHRKNKRTRQHNEMEDIQMAKTLIAFFSRADENYFGGAMRYVKVGNTEIVVNGMKEQISADTFKIEMKDPYSPVYLTCIEEAKKDLRTNARPELTNYLDSIDEYDTVILAYPNYWGTMPMAVYTFLDRYNFTGKTILPLCTNEGSGMGSSEGNIKKLAPGANVKRGLSITGSNAANAGDSVKKWLADNGLV
;
A
#
# COMPACT_ATOMS: atom_id res chain seq x y z
N MET A 1 56.39 35.98 -27.41
CA MET A 1 55.91 34.57 -27.22
C MET A 1 55.05 34.47 -25.95
N HIS A 2 53.74 34.48 -26.09
CA HIS A 2 52.81 34.34 -24.97
C HIS A 2 51.95 33.11 -25.22
N ARG A 3 52.22 32.02 -24.49
CA ARG A 3 51.38 30.83 -24.48
C ARG A 3 50.19 31.06 -23.52
N LYS A 4 48.97 31.16 -24.05
CA LYS A 4 47.73 31.16 -23.27
C LYS A 4 47.42 29.72 -22.89
N ASN A 5 47.47 29.41 -21.59
CA ASN A 5 46.94 28.18 -20.99
C ASN A 5 45.42 28.23 -20.99
N LYS A 6 44.77 27.43 -21.81
CA LYS A 6 43.35 27.12 -21.70
C LYS A 6 43.19 26.05 -20.62
N ARG A 7 42.79 26.46 -19.41
CA ARG A 7 42.26 25.55 -18.41
C ARG A 7 40.85 25.18 -18.81
N THR A 8 40.67 23.98 -19.28
CA THR A 8 39.35 23.35 -19.49
C THR A 8 38.70 23.16 -18.14
N ARG A 9 37.61 23.90 -17.88
CA ARG A 9 36.74 23.62 -16.76
C ARG A 9 35.93 22.36 -17.11
N GLN A 10 36.31 21.22 -16.55
CA GLN A 10 35.41 20.08 -16.43
C GLN A 10 34.33 20.44 -15.43
N HIS A 11 33.14 20.65 -15.93
CA HIS A 11 31.93 20.61 -15.08
C HIS A 11 31.74 19.15 -14.66
N ASN A 12 31.96 18.86 -13.38
CA ASN A 12 31.43 17.67 -12.76
C ASN A 12 29.91 17.85 -12.71
N GLU A 13 29.22 17.34 -13.71
CA GLU A 13 27.81 16.96 -13.57
C GLU A 13 27.79 15.71 -12.66
N MET A 14 27.73 15.94 -11.36
CA MET A 14 27.23 14.91 -10.45
C MET A 14 25.75 14.80 -10.79
N GLU A 15 25.39 13.79 -11.61
CA GLU A 15 24.04 13.32 -11.66
C GLU A 15 23.65 12.95 -10.22
N ASP A 16 22.74 13.71 -9.62
CA ASP A 16 22.05 13.30 -8.42
C ASP A 16 21.32 12.00 -8.78
N ILE A 17 21.91 10.88 -8.39
CA ILE A 17 21.24 9.58 -8.46
C ILE A 17 20.09 9.70 -7.45
N GLN A 18 18.94 10.15 -7.93
CA GLN A 18 17.72 10.19 -7.13
C GLN A 18 17.41 8.75 -6.75
N MET A 19 17.67 8.40 -5.49
CA MET A 19 17.33 7.08 -4.96
C MET A 19 15.82 6.88 -5.09
N ALA A 20 15.40 5.76 -5.69
CA ALA A 20 14.02 5.41 -5.88
C ALA A 20 13.27 5.48 -4.53
N LYS A 21 12.24 6.34 -4.46
CA LYS A 21 11.45 6.52 -3.24
C LYS A 21 10.27 5.54 -3.21
N THR A 22 10.04 4.99 -2.04
CA THR A 22 8.93 4.08 -1.79
C THR A 22 7.92 4.69 -0.83
N LEU A 23 6.64 4.60 -1.20
CA LEU A 23 5.49 4.90 -0.35
C LEU A 23 4.82 3.60 0.08
N ILE A 24 4.54 3.43 1.36
CA ILE A 24 3.63 2.40 1.87
C ILE A 24 2.28 3.07 2.16
N ALA A 25 1.34 2.94 1.23
CA ALA A 25 -0.04 3.37 1.43
C ALA A 25 -0.86 2.18 1.94
N PHE A 26 -1.56 2.31 3.07
CA PHE A 26 -2.26 1.18 3.64
C PHE A 26 -3.57 1.54 4.32
N PHE A 27 -4.54 0.64 4.20
CA PHE A 27 -5.76 0.63 5.00
C PHE A 27 -5.67 -0.48 6.05
N SER A 28 -6.04 -0.19 7.28
CA SER A 28 -6.12 -1.19 8.35
C SER A 28 -7.25 -0.84 9.30
N ARG A 29 -7.90 -1.85 9.86
CA ARG A 29 -8.98 -1.66 10.82
C ARG A 29 -8.65 -2.38 12.13
N ALA A 30 -8.70 -1.65 13.23
CA ALA A 30 -8.73 -2.16 14.60
C ALA A 30 -10.12 -2.70 14.95
N ASP A 31 -10.43 -2.79 16.23
CA ASP A 31 -11.70 -3.20 16.80
C ASP A 31 -12.02 -4.69 16.64
N GLU A 32 -13.30 -5.04 16.56
CA GLU A 32 -13.70 -6.44 16.43
C GLU A 32 -13.42 -6.95 15.02
N ASN A 33 -12.62 -8.01 14.91
CA ASN A 33 -12.22 -8.65 13.67
C ASN A 33 -12.38 -10.17 13.74
N TYR A 34 -12.63 -10.80 12.60
CA TYR A 34 -12.50 -12.25 12.46
C TYR A 34 -11.03 -12.61 12.43
N PHE A 35 -10.62 -13.48 13.36
CA PHE A 35 -9.22 -13.77 13.61
C PHE A 35 -9.03 -15.26 13.93
N GLY A 36 -8.55 -16.03 12.95
CA GLY A 36 -8.23 -17.45 13.14
C GLY A 36 -9.42 -18.31 13.61
N GLY A 37 -10.61 -18.07 13.08
CA GLY A 37 -11.80 -18.85 13.40
C GLY A 37 -12.70 -18.26 14.51
N ALA A 38 -12.35 -17.11 15.10
CA ALA A 38 -13.13 -16.46 16.15
C ALA A 38 -13.17 -14.93 16.00
N MET A 39 -14.19 -14.29 16.53
CA MET A 39 -14.22 -12.84 16.68
C MET A 39 -13.29 -12.42 17.81
N ARG A 40 -12.45 -11.43 17.56
CA ARG A 40 -11.54 -10.86 18.56
C ARG A 40 -11.49 -9.35 18.42
N TYR A 41 -11.40 -8.67 19.54
CA TYR A 41 -11.08 -7.24 19.56
C TYR A 41 -9.57 -7.07 19.47
N VAL A 42 -9.11 -6.28 18.51
CA VAL A 42 -7.70 -5.96 18.30
C VAL A 42 -7.49 -4.45 18.35
N LYS A 43 -6.43 -4.02 19.00
CA LYS A 43 -6.05 -2.59 19.08
C LYS A 43 -5.38 -2.08 17.81
N VAL A 44 -4.72 -2.97 17.09
CA VAL A 44 -4.02 -2.71 15.84
C VAL A 44 -4.46 -3.75 14.82
N GLY A 45 -4.92 -3.32 13.65
CA GLY A 45 -5.37 -4.22 12.60
C GLY A 45 -4.22 -5.00 11.96
N ASN A 46 -4.54 -6.17 11.40
CA ASN A 46 -3.54 -7.09 10.84
C ASN A 46 -2.67 -6.46 9.75
N THR A 47 -3.25 -5.65 8.87
CA THR A 47 -2.49 -4.96 7.80
C THR A 47 -1.45 -4.01 8.40
N GLU A 48 -1.82 -3.25 9.42
CA GLU A 48 -0.92 -2.31 10.09
C GLU A 48 0.22 -3.02 10.84
N ILE A 49 -0.05 -4.20 11.42
CA ILE A 49 0.99 -5.05 12.03
C ILE A 49 2.05 -5.42 10.96
N VAL A 50 1.61 -5.88 9.79
CA VAL A 50 2.53 -6.23 8.68
C VAL A 50 3.30 -5.00 8.20
N VAL A 51 2.63 -3.85 8.03
CA VAL A 51 3.27 -2.59 7.62
C VAL A 51 4.32 -2.13 8.63
N ASN A 52 4.04 -2.23 9.93
CA ASN A 52 5.00 -1.86 10.96
C ASN A 52 6.27 -2.74 10.89
N GLY A 53 6.12 -4.06 10.71
CA GLY A 53 7.27 -4.94 10.49
C GLY A 53 8.02 -4.67 9.17
N MET A 54 7.34 -4.17 8.15
CA MET A 54 7.94 -3.78 6.87
C MET A 54 8.80 -2.52 7.01
N LYS A 55 8.36 -1.54 7.79
CA LYS A 55 9.12 -0.30 8.08
C LYS A 55 10.46 -0.54 8.77
N GLU A 56 10.62 -1.67 9.43
CA GLU A 56 11.90 -2.07 10.03
C GLU A 56 12.87 -2.66 8.99
N GLN A 57 12.38 -3.02 7.81
CA GLN A 57 13.13 -3.70 6.77
C GLN A 57 13.54 -2.77 5.61
N ILE A 58 12.74 -1.73 5.33
CA ILE A 58 13.00 -0.78 4.23
C ILE A 58 12.80 0.67 4.70
N SER A 59 13.52 1.58 4.04
CA SER A 59 13.25 3.01 4.16
C SER A 59 12.10 3.37 3.23
N ALA A 60 10.96 3.77 3.80
CA ALA A 60 9.79 4.17 3.03
C ALA A 60 8.94 5.17 3.82
N ASP A 61 8.32 6.10 3.11
CA ASP A 61 7.29 6.94 3.70
C ASP A 61 6.00 6.13 3.88
N THR A 62 5.18 6.52 4.83
CA THR A 62 3.91 5.82 5.10
C THR A 62 2.72 6.76 5.02
N PHE A 63 1.64 6.28 4.42
CA PHE A 63 0.35 6.96 4.38
C PHE A 63 -0.76 6.00 4.80
N LYS A 64 -1.41 6.28 5.92
CA LYS A 64 -2.57 5.50 6.37
C LYS A 64 -3.83 6.02 5.68
N ILE A 65 -4.48 5.15 4.95
CA ILE A 65 -5.75 5.43 4.28
C ILE A 65 -6.86 5.29 5.32
N GLU A 66 -7.35 6.40 5.83
CA GLU A 66 -8.39 6.45 6.88
C GLU A 66 -9.63 7.13 6.36
N MET A 67 -10.78 6.49 6.57
CA MET A 67 -12.08 7.06 6.24
C MET A 67 -12.45 8.16 7.23
N LYS A 68 -13.03 9.25 6.74
CA LYS A 68 -13.59 10.32 7.57
C LYS A 68 -14.74 9.79 8.43
N ASP A 69 -15.57 8.94 7.84
CA ASP A 69 -16.66 8.21 8.52
C ASP A 69 -16.27 6.73 8.51
N PRO A 70 -15.59 6.21 9.56
CA PRO A 70 -15.10 4.84 9.57
C PRO A 70 -16.23 3.84 9.69
N TYR A 71 -16.01 2.63 9.19
CA TYR A 71 -16.93 1.51 9.42
C TYR A 71 -17.11 1.21 10.91
N SER A 72 -18.24 0.61 11.24
CA SER A 72 -18.58 0.21 12.60
C SER A 72 -17.47 -0.57 13.30
N PRO A 73 -17.24 -0.36 14.61
CA PRO A 73 -16.31 -1.19 15.38
C PRO A 73 -16.81 -2.64 15.55
N VAL A 74 -18.12 -2.89 15.37
CA VAL A 74 -18.71 -4.22 15.41
C VAL A 74 -18.53 -4.91 14.07
N TYR A 75 -17.92 -6.10 14.06
CA TYR A 75 -17.53 -6.80 12.83
C TYR A 75 -18.69 -7.06 11.87
N LEU A 76 -19.80 -7.60 12.37
CA LEU A 76 -20.96 -7.94 11.51
C LEU A 76 -21.56 -6.69 10.85
N THR A 77 -21.61 -5.56 11.55
CA THR A 77 -22.08 -4.29 10.99
C THR A 77 -21.08 -3.78 9.95
N CYS A 78 -19.80 -3.80 10.26
CA CYS A 78 -18.72 -3.39 9.35
C CYS A 78 -18.78 -4.15 8.01
N ILE A 79 -18.96 -5.46 8.03
CA ILE A 79 -18.99 -6.24 6.78
C ILE A 79 -20.22 -5.91 5.91
N GLU A 80 -21.36 -5.57 6.50
CA GLU A 80 -22.55 -5.14 5.75
C GLU A 80 -22.40 -3.73 5.19
N GLU A 81 -21.78 -2.81 5.94
CA GLU A 81 -21.43 -1.47 5.46
C GLU A 81 -20.45 -1.56 4.27
N ALA A 82 -19.38 -2.33 4.41
CA ALA A 82 -18.42 -2.54 3.35
C ALA A 82 -19.01 -3.21 2.10
N LYS A 83 -19.97 -4.14 2.29
CA LYS A 83 -20.71 -4.78 1.18
C LYS A 83 -21.61 -3.79 0.46
N LYS A 84 -22.26 -2.90 1.20
CA LYS A 84 -23.06 -1.82 0.62
C LYS A 84 -22.20 -0.91 -0.23
N ASP A 85 -21.06 -0.46 0.31
CA ASP A 85 -20.13 0.41 -0.40
C ASP A 85 -19.60 -0.24 -1.68
N LEU A 86 -19.22 -1.52 -1.63
CA LEU A 86 -18.81 -2.26 -2.81
C LEU A 86 -19.93 -2.31 -3.88
N ARG A 87 -21.17 -2.62 -3.49
CA ARG A 87 -22.31 -2.70 -4.41
C ARG A 87 -22.66 -1.38 -5.06
N THR A 88 -22.50 -0.28 -4.34
CA THR A 88 -22.77 1.07 -4.82
C THR A 88 -21.56 1.71 -5.50
N ASN A 89 -20.42 1.00 -5.58
CA ASN A 89 -19.15 1.53 -6.06
C ASN A 89 -18.78 2.85 -5.37
N ALA A 90 -18.99 2.91 -4.05
CA ALA A 90 -18.78 4.10 -3.24
C ALA A 90 -17.31 4.58 -3.27
N ARG A 91 -17.14 5.86 -3.01
CA ARG A 91 -15.82 6.49 -2.79
C ARG A 91 -15.84 7.23 -1.46
N PRO A 92 -15.68 6.51 -0.34
CA PRO A 92 -15.66 7.14 0.98
C PRO A 92 -14.64 8.27 1.05
N GLU A 93 -15.01 9.40 1.64
CA GLU A 93 -14.08 10.51 1.87
C GLU A 93 -13.00 10.07 2.87
N LEU A 94 -11.75 10.43 2.59
CA LEU A 94 -10.64 10.15 3.48
C LEU A 94 -10.40 11.33 4.45
N THR A 95 -9.87 11.02 5.62
CA THR A 95 -9.53 12.03 6.63
C THR A 95 -8.42 12.97 6.13
N ASN A 96 -7.43 12.41 5.42
CA ASN A 96 -6.29 13.13 4.89
C ASN A 96 -5.96 12.68 3.48
N TYR A 97 -5.23 13.54 2.78
CA TYR A 97 -4.70 13.28 1.43
C TYR A 97 -3.24 13.74 1.37
N LEU A 98 -2.42 13.06 0.57
CA LEU A 98 -1.11 13.56 0.19
C LEU A 98 -1.28 14.69 -0.84
N ASP A 99 -0.42 15.68 -0.81
CA ASP A 99 -0.42 16.74 -1.83
C ASP A 99 -0.10 16.18 -3.21
N SER A 100 0.88 15.26 -3.28
CA SER A 100 1.28 14.52 -4.49
C SER A 100 1.91 13.18 -4.13
N ILE A 101 1.96 12.27 -5.10
CA ILE A 101 2.74 11.04 -5.05
C ILE A 101 3.86 11.03 -6.11
N ASP A 102 4.14 12.16 -6.75
CA ASP A 102 5.04 12.22 -7.91
C ASP A 102 6.46 11.81 -7.59
N GLU A 103 6.91 12.07 -6.37
CA GLU A 103 8.25 11.72 -5.90
C GLU A 103 8.49 10.21 -5.65
N TYR A 104 7.42 9.39 -5.66
CA TYR A 104 7.52 7.96 -5.40
C TYR A 104 7.54 7.17 -6.70
N ASP A 105 8.52 6.29 -6.84
CA ASP A 105 8.63 5.35 -7.97
C ASP A 105 7.86 4.06 -7.68
N THR A 106 7.82 3.66 -6.41
CA THR A 106 7.15 2.45 -5.94
C THR A 106 6.12 2.78 -4.87
N VAL A 107 4.93 2.21 -5.01
CA VAL A 107 3.86 2.25 -4.02
C VAL A 107 3.53 0.84 -3.56
N ILE A 108 3.83 0.53 -2.30
CA ILE A 108 3.32 -0.68 -1.65
C ILE A 108 1.91 -0.35 -1.19
N LEU A 109 0.92 -1.06 -1.72
CA LEU A 109 -0.48 -0.86 -1.40
C LEU A 109 -0.97 -2.02 -0.54
N ALA A 110 -1.13 -1.77 0.77
CA ALA A 110 -1.47 -2.80 1.74
C ALA A 110 -2.92 -2.63 2.25
N TYR A 111 -3.69 -3.72 2.27
CA TYR A 111 -5.12 -3.69 2.61
C TYR A 111 -5.62 -5.06 3.08
N PRO A 112 -6.71 -5.11 3.86
CA PRO A 112 -7.43 -6.35 4.13
C PRO A 112 -8.33 -6.73 2.95
N ASN A 113 -8.57 -8.03 2.76
CA ASN A 113 -9.58 -8.49 1.80
C ASN A 113 -10.98 -8.19 2.35
N TYR A 114 -11.71 -7.33 1.65
CA TYR A 114 -13.12 -7.04 1.92
C TYR A 114 -13.97 -7.48 0.72
N TRP A 115 -14.75 -8.53 0.92
CA TRP A 115 -15.65 -9.08 -0.11
C TRP A 115 -14.96 -9.45 -1.43
N GLY A 116 -13.77 -10.03 -1.33
CA GLY A 116 -13.00 -10.48 -2.48
C GLY A 116 -12.20 -9.39 -3.19
N THR A 117 -12.09 -8.21 -2.60
CA THR A 117 -11.31 -7.08 -3.11
C THR A 117 -10.77 -6.20 -1.97
N MET A 118 -10.36 -4.98 -2.27
CA MET A 118 -9.92 -3.96 -1.31
C MET A 118 -11.13 -3.24 -0.69
N PRO A 119 -11.00 -2.65 0.52
CA PRO A 119 -11.96 -1.67 1.04
C PRO A 119 -12.14 -0.50 0.07
N MET A 120 -13.36 0.07 -0.01
CA MET A 120 -13.65 1.14 -0.98
C MET A 120 -12.87 2.44 -0.72
N ALA A 121 -12.37 2.66 0.50
CA ALA A 121 -11.42 3.74 0.80
C ALA A 121 -10.11 3.62 0.00
N VAL A 122 -9.65 2.40 -0.29
CA VAL A 122 -8.47 2.17 -1.14
C VAL A 122 -8.77 2.54 -2.61
N TYR A 123 -10.01 2.32 -3.06
CA TYR A 123 -10.46 2.81 -4.37
C TYR A 123 -10.43 4.34 -4.44
N THR A 124 -10.88 5.03 -3.37
CA THR A 124 -10.79 6.49 -3.28
C THR A 124 -9.34 6.98 -3.41
N PHE A 125 -8.40 6.30 -2.73
CA PHE A 125 -6.98 6.60 -2.82
C PHE A 125 -6.44 6.40 -4.25
N LEU A 126 -6.77 5.29 -4.89
CA LEU A 126 -6.32 4.99 -6.26
C LEU A 126 -6.89 5.97 -7.29
N ASP A 127 -8.15 6.39 -7.15
CA ASP A 127 -8.78 7.37 -8.05
C ASP A 127 -8.19 8.78 -7.89
N ARG A 128 -7.56 9.07 -6.75
CA ARG A 128 -7.06 10.42 -6.44
C ARG A 128 -5.77 10.76 -7.15
N TYR A 129 -4.89 9.78 -7.40
CA TYR A 129 -3.51 10.02 -7.82
C TYR A 129 -3.20 9.40 -9.19
N ASN A 130 -2.21 9.96 -9.87
CA ASN A 130 -1.70 9.40 -11.12
C ASN A 130 -0.56 8.40 -10.82
N PHE A 131 -0.78 7.15 -11.17
CA PHE A 131 0.18 6.06 -10.99
C PHE A 131 0.95 5.71 -12.27
N THR A 132 0.80 6.47 -13.35
CA THR A 132 1.49 6.20 -14.61
C THR A 132 3.00 6.14 -14.43
N GLY A 133 3.62 5.06 -14.88
CA GLY A 133 5.05 4.80 -14.77
C GLY A 133 5.51 4.30 -13.39
N LYS A 134 4.65 4.30 -12.39
CA LYS A 134 4.98 3.80 -11.05
C LYS A 134 4.81 2.29 -10.94
N THR A 135 5.58 1.66 -10.06
CA THR A 135 5.39 0.27 -9.67
C THR A 135 4.42 0.19 -8.48
N ILE A 136 3.39 -0.64 -8.57
CA ILE A 136 2.49 -0.94 -7.44
C ILE A 136 2.73 -2.37 -6.99
N LEU A 137 2.99 -2.53 -5.69
CA LEU A 137 3.19 -3.80 -5.00
C LEU A 137 2.00 -4.05 -4.06
N PRO A 138 1.00 -4.87 -4.46
CA PRO A 138 -0.15 -5.16 -3.60
C PRO A 138 0.21 -6.09 -2.45
N LEU A 139 -0.26 -5.80 -1.23
CA LEU A 139 -0.20 -6.70 -0.09
C LEU A 139 -1.59 -6.82 0.53
N CYS A 140 -2.09 -8.04 0.62
CA CYS A 140 -3.45 -8.31 1.12
C CYS A 140 -3.42 -9.19 2.37
N THR A 141 -3.99 -8.71 3.46
CA THR A 141 -4.26 -9.53 4.65
C THR A 141 -5.68 -10.14 4.55
N ASN A 142 -5.82 -11.41 4.90
CA ASN A 142 -7.09 -12.13 4.79
C ASN A 142 -7.09 -13.38 5.69
N GLU A 143 -8.24 -13.99 5.90
CA GLU A 143 -8.37 -15.25 6.65
C GLU A 143 -8.69 -16.43 5.70
N GLY A 144 -7.96 -16.52 4.58
CA GLY A 144 -8.07 -17.63 3.62
C GLY A 144 -8.66 -17.26 2.25
N SER A 145 -9.16 -16.04 2.07
CA SER A 145 -9.73 -15.56 0.79
C SER A 145 -8.67 -15.10 -0.24
N GLY A 146 -7.41 -14.98 0.17
CA GLY A 146 -6.32 -14.56 -0.71
C GLY A 146 -6.48 -13.14 -1.25
N MET A 147 -5.92 -12.89 -2.43
CA MET A 147 -5.96 -11.59 -3.10
C MET A 147 -7.35 -11.27 -3.71
N GLY A 148 -8.17 -12.29 -3.94
CA GLY A 148 -9.44 -12.12 -4.65
C GLY A 148 -9.25 -11.47 -6.04
N SER A 149 -10.08 -10.48 -6.35
CA SER A 149 -10.00 -9.69 -7.58
C SER A 149 -9.17 -8.41 -7.46
N SER A 150 -8.54 -8.17 -6.31
CA SER A 150 -7.92 -6.88 -5.98
C SER A 150 -6.81 -6.47 -6.95
N GLU A 151 -5.92 -7.37 -7.37
CA GLU A 151 -4.88 -7.06 -8.35
C GLU A 151 -5.45 -6.59 -9.70
N GLY A 152 -6.52 -7.26 -10.17
CA GLY A 152 -7.24 -6.86 -11.37
C GLY A 152 -7.91 -5.50 -11.25
N ASN A 153 -8.46 -5.20 -10.08
CA ASN A 153 -9.09 -3.92 -9.78
C ASN A 153 -8.04 -2.80 -9.68
N ILE A 154 -6.88 -3.04 -9.06
CA ILE A 154 -5.77 -2.09 -9.02
C ILE A 154 -5.32 -1.75 -10.46
N LYS A 155 -5.14 -2.75 -11.33
CA LYS A 155 -4.77 -2.52 -12.74
C LYS A 155 -5.76 -1.64 -13.49
N LYS A 156 -7.05 -1.77 -13.20
CA LYS A 156 -8.11 -0.95 -13.81
C LYS A 156 -8.12 0.48 -13.28
N LEU A 157 -7.87 0.67 -11.97
CA LEU A 157 -7.91 1.96 -11.28
C LEU A 157 -6.62 2.77 -11.45
N ALA A 158 -5.50 2.10 -11.70
CA ALA A 158 -4.20 2.71 -11.91
C ALA A 158 -3.66 2.39 -13.32
N PRO A 159 -4.31 2.88 -14.39
CA PRO A 159 -3.84 2.64 -15.76
C PRO A 159 -2.45 3.24 -15.96
N GLY A 160 -1.57 2.49 -16.62
CA GLY A 160 -0.17 2.89 -16.83
C GLY A 160 0.78 2.56 -15.67
N ALA A 161 0.29 2.04 -14.55
CA ALA A 161 1.13 1.51 -13.49
C ALA A 161 1.62 0.09 -13.82
N ASN A 162 2.83 -0.24 -13.33
CA ASN A 162 3.37 -1.58 -13.36
C ASN A 162 2.91 -2.34 -12.09
N VAL A 163 1.74 -2.97 -12.14
CA VAL A 163 1.20 -3.73 -11.00
C VAL A 163 1.83 -5.11 -10.95
N LYS A 164 2.64 -5.34 -9.94
CA LYS A 164 3.34 -6.62 -9.71
C LYS A 164 2.41 -7.66 -9.07
N ARG A 165 2.91 -8.89 -8.99
CA ARG A 165 2.24 -9.94 -8.22
C ARG A 165 2.22 -9.56 -6.74
N GLY A 166 1.04 -9.61 -6.14
CA GLY A 166 0.83 -9.26 -4.74
C GLY A 166 1.26 -10.35 -3.76
N LEU A 167 1.41 -9.96 -2.51
CA LEU A 167 1.64 -10.84 -1.37
C LEU A 167 0.35 -11.01 -0.57
N SER A 168 -0.08 -12.25 -0.39
CA SER A 168 -1.20 -12.62 0.48
C SER A 168 -0.69 -13.09 1.83
N ILE A 169 -1.15 -12.48 2.91
CA ILE A 169 -0.81 -12.82 4.30
C ILE A 169 -2.07 -13.22 5.05
N THR A 170 -2.02 -14.37 5.73
CA THR A 170 -3.08 -14.74 6.68
C THR A 170 -3.04 -13.78 7.86
N GLY A 171 -4.13 -13.05 8.10
CA GLY A 171 -4.21 -11.98 9.07
C GLY A 171 -3.92 -12.44 10.49
N SER A 172 -4.43 -13.62 10.90
CA SER A 172 -4.12 -14.23 12.19
C SER A 172 -2.64 -14.59 12.38
N ASN A 173 -1.84 -14.59 11.30
CA ASN A 173 -0.39 -14.79 11.31
C ASN A 173 0.41 -13.52 10.99
N ALA A 174 -0.22 -12.35 10.98
CA ALA A 174 0.41 -11.08 10.58
C ALA A 174 1.69 -10.78 11.39
N ALA A 175 1.70 -11.08 12.68
CA ALA A 175 2.86 -10.86 13.55
C ALA A 175 4.09 -11.74 13.19
N ASN A 176 3.89 -12.84 12.47
CA ASN A 176 4.95 -13.75 12.04
C ASN A 176 5.25 -13.65 10.54
N ALA A 177 4.73 -12.63 9.85
CA ALA A 177 4.88 -12.49 8.41
C ALA A 177 6.25 -11.98 7.96
N GLY A 178 7.14 -11.61 8.89
CA GLY A 178 8.40 -10.91 8.61
C GLY A 178 9.26 -11.55 7.53
N ASP A 179 9.49 -12.85 7.57
CA ASP A 179 10.31 -13.56 6.57
C ASP A 179 9.67 -13.58 5.19
N SER A 180 8.34 -13.79 5.12
CA SER A 180 7.59 -13.76 3.86
C SER A 180 7.60 -12.38 3.23
N VAL A 181 7.46 -11.34 4.05
CA VAL A 181 7.55 -9.92 3.64
C VAL A 181 8.96 -9.62 3.14
N LYS A 182 9.99 -10.00 3.89
CA LYS A 182 11.39 -9.79 3.51
C LYS A 182 11.72 -10.42 2.17
N LYS A 183 11.32 -11.68 1.98
CA LYS A 183 11.51 -12.36 0.70
C LYS A 183 10.82 -11.63 -0.44
N TRP A 184 9.57 -11.23 -0.24
CA TRP A 184 8.79 -10.53 -1.25
C TRP A 184 9.37 -9.16 -1.61
N LEU A 185 9.87 -8.42 -0.62
CA LEU A 185 10.58 -7.16 -0.83
C LEU A 185 11.86 -7.37 -1.64
N ALA A 186 12.65 -8.41 -1.32
CA ALA A 186 13.87 -8.76 -2.07
C ALA A 186 13.57 -9.16 -3.51
N ASP A 187 12.53 -9.98 -3.73
CA ASP A 187 12.07 -10.39 -5.07
C ASP A 187 11.65 -9.19 -5.94
N ASN A 188 11.35 -8.03 -5.31
CA ASN A 188 10.99 -6.77 -5.96
C ASN A 188 12.09 -5.70 -5.90
N GLY A 189 13.29 -6.02 -5.40
CA GLY A 189 14.45 -5.14 -5.41
C GLY A 189 14.41 -4.01 -4.37
N LEU A 190 13.70 -4.20 -3.25
CA LEU A 190 13.57 -3.20 -2.19
C LEU A 190 14.47 -3.46 -0.96
N VAL A 191 15.09 -4.63 -0.88
CA VAL A 191 16.11 -5.03 0.13
C VAL A 191 17.18 -5.84 -0.56
#